data_6b4fc5945065fec35533e785c056fc17
#
_entry.id   6b4fc5945065fec35533e785c056fc17
#
_cell.length_a   1.000
_cell.length_b   1.000
_cell.length_c   1.000
_cell.angle_alpha   90.00
_cell.angle_beta   90.00
_cell.angle_gamma   90.00
#
_symmetry.space_group_name_H-M   'P 1'
#
loop_
_entity.id
_entity.type
_entity.pdbx_description
1 polymer ?
#
loop_
_entity_poly.entity_id
_entity_poly.type
_entity_poly.pdbx_seq_one_letter_code
_entity_poly.pdbx_strand_id
1 'polypeptide(L)'
;RAEVLPVDIDDDPIFTLCGYGRGKALFLAAPIERAATETPRAFFPEAPELYRLYATAAEAAGVTRRVFRTNPLLTLTEHELDADTLLVIAVNNTPSPLTDEITSAPEWVFDSMVWGEPPVEHGFTVQGNAGAILKFRRAR
;
A
#
# COMPACT_ATOMS: atom_id res chain seq x y z
N ARG A 1 -5.81 18.20 21.45
CA ARG A 1 -7.21 17.80 21.20
C ARG A 1 -7.16 16.72 20.12
N ALA A 2 -7.89 15.62 20.33
CA ALA A 2 -8.00 14.56 19.31
C ALA A 2 -8.99 15.00 18.21
N GLU A 3 -8.68 14.65 16.98
CA GLU A 3 -9.57 14.72 15.85
C GLU A 3 -10.29 13.38 15.73
N VAL A 4 -11.61 13.41 15.64
CA VAL A 4 -12.43 12.23 15.39
C VAL A 4 -12.57 12.10 13.87
N LEU A 5 -12.20 10.95 13.33
CA LEU A 5 -12.29 10.69 11.90
C LEU A 5 -13.64 10.02 11.58
N PRO A 6 -13.78 8.71 11.53
CA PRO A 6 -15.09 8.07 11.43
C PRO A 6 -15.73 7.83 12.81
N VAL A 7 -17.05 7.79 12.83
CA VAL A 7 -17.88 7.36 13.95
C VAL A 7 -18.69 6.14 13.54
N ASP A 8 -19.21 5.41 14.49
CA ASP A 8 -20.14 4.30 14.24
C ASP A 8 -21.60 4.77 14.12
N ILE A 9 -22.56 3.85 14.12
CA ILE A 9 -23.99 4.13 13.97
C ILE A 9 -24.57 4.93 15.15
N ASP A 10 -23.90 4.88 16.32
CA ASP A 10 -24.31 5.56 17.54
C ASP A 10 -23.53 6.87 17.76
N ASP A 11 -22.81 7.36 16.74
CA ASP A 11 -21.93 8.51 16.77
C ASP A 11 -20.70 8.35 17.73
N ASP A 12 -20.39 7.14 18.14
CA ASP A 12 -19.20 6.87 18.92
C ASP A 12 -17.92 6.89 18.06
N PRO A 13 -16.84 7.52 18.52
CA PRO A 13 -15.60 7.63 17.74
C PRO A 13 -14.89 6.29 17.66
N ILE A 14 -14.84 5.69 16.48
CA ILE A 14 -14.12 4.43 16.22
C ILE A 14 -12.66 4.66 15.85
N PHE A 15 -12.34 5.80 15.25
CA PHE A 15 -11.01 6.12 14.80
C PHE A 15 -10.66 7.56 15.16
N THR A 16 -9.61 7.74 15.96
CA THR A 16 -9.18 9.06 16.43
C THR A 16 -7.70 9.29 16.18
N LEU A 17 -7.37 10.53 15.88
CA LEU A 17 -6.01 10.99 15.66
C LEU A 17 -5.70 12.13 16.65
N CYS A 18 -4.58 12.04 17.34
CA CYS A 18 -4.09 13.15 18.18
C CYS A 18 -2.59 13.39 18.01
N GLY A 19 -2.18 14.64 18.20
CA GLY A 19 -0.76 14.98 18.31
C GLY A 19 -0.20 14.55 19.67
N TYR A 20 0.95 13.89 19.66
CA TYR A 20 1.68 13.52 20.88
C TYR A 20 3.17 13.81 20.71
N GLY A 21 3.66 14.79 21.44
CA GLY A 21 5.03 15.27 21.29
C GLY A 21 5.31 15.74 19.85
N ARG A 22 6.32 15.15 19.21
CA ARG A 22 6.67 15.43 17.80
C ARG A 22 5.99 14.48 16.81
N GLY A 23 5.21 13.54 17.30
CA GLY A 23 4.53 12.54 16.50
C GLY A 23 3.01 12.63 16.58
N LYS A 24 2.38 11.61 16.07
CA LYS A 24 0.92 11.45 16.09
C LYS A 24 0.57 10.09 16.68
N ALA A 25 -0.52 10.03 17.43
CA ALA A 25 -1.09 8.80 17.92
C ALA A 25 -2.43 8.57 17.23
N LEU A 26 -2.59 7.38 16.67
CA LEU A 26 -3.84 6.90 16.12
C LEU A 26 -4.43 5.86 17.07
N PHE A 27 -5.69 5.98 17.36
CA PHE A 27 -6.42 5.00 18.14
C PHE A 27 -7.61 4.49 17.34
N LEU A 28 -7.71 3.18 17.25
CA LEU A 28 -8.81 2.47 16.61
C LEU A 28 -9.53 1.64 17.66
N ALA A 29 -10.81 1.92 17.88
CA ALA A 29 -11.64 1.28 18.89
C ALA A 29 -12.20 -0.09 18.45
N ALA A 30 -12.03 -0.45 17.16
CA ALA A 30 -12.54 -1.71 16.59
C ALA A 30 -11.40 -2.69 16.31
N PRO A 31 -11.55 -4.00 16.59
CA PRO A 31 -10.56 -5.03 16.29
C PRO A 31 -10.63 -5.44 14.81
N ILE A 32 -10.17 -4.56 13.90
CA ILE A 32 -10.32 -4.75 12.46
C ILE A 32 -9.60 -5.99 11.92
N GLU A 33 -8.42 -6.31 12.47
CA GLU A 33 -7.68 -7.52 12.08
C GLU A 33 -8.48 -8.79 12.44
N ARG A 34 -9.11 -8.80 13.60
CA ARG A 34 -9.99 -9.90 14.01
C ARG A 34 -11.22 -9.97 13.09
N ALA A 35 -11.86 -8.84 12.82
CA ALA A 35 -12.98 -8.77 11.89
C ALA A 35 -12.59 -9.29 10.50
N ALA A 36 -11.40 -8.93 10.00
CA ALA A 36 -10.90 -9.42 8.72
C ALA A 36 -10.66 -10.93 8.72
N THR A 37 -10.14 -11.51 9.81
CA THR A 37 -9.91 -12.96 9.90
C THR A 37 -11.19 -13.78 10.07
N GLU A 38 -12.23 -13.22 10.69
CA GLU A 38 -13.53 -13.86 10.90
C GLU A 38 -14.49 -13.64 9.72
N THR A 39 -14.21 -12.71 8.82
CA THR A 39 -15.07 -12.42 7.66
C THR A 39 -14.64 -13.27 6.46
N PRO A 40 -15.51 -14.16 5.95
CA PRO A 40 -15.20 -14.89 4.72
C PRO A 40 -14.88 -13.94 3.57
N ARG A 41 -13.80 -14.23 2.82
CA ARG A 41 -13.38 -13.44 1.65
C ARG A 41 -13.00 -11.98 1.97
N ALA A 42 -12.57 -11.68 3.20
CA ALA A 42 -12.21 -10.33 3.63
C ALA A 42 -11.10 -9.65 2.80
N PHE A 43 -10.34 -10.42 2.03
CA PHE A 43 -9.26 -9.93 1.18
C PHE A 43 -9.58 -9.99 -0.33
N PHE A 44 -10.84 -10.23 -0.67
CA PHE A 44 -11.31 -10.20 -2.06
C PHE A 44 -11.79 -8.79 -2.45
N PRO A 45 -11.83 -8.47 -3.76
CA PRO A 45 -12.18 -7.12 -4.22
C PRO A 45 -13.55 -6.60 -3.76
N GLU A 46 -14.49 -7.51 -3.48
CA GLU A 46 -15.84 -7.18 -3.00
C GLU A 46 -15.92 -6.94 -1.49
N ALA A 47 -14.84 -7.20 -0.74
CA ALA A 47 -14.82 -7.00 0.70
C ALA A 47 -14.65 -5.51 1.08
N PRO A 48 -15.01 -5.12 2.32
CA PRO A 48 -14.72 -3.79 2.82
C PRO A 48 -13.23 -3.45 2.71
N GLU A 49 -12.91 -2.26 2.22
CA GLU A 49 -11.53 -1.82 1.97
C GLU A 49 -10.79 -1.45 3.28
N LEU A 50 -10.62 -2.40 4.18
CA LEU A 50 -9.97 -2.20 5.49
C LEU A 50 -8.55 -1.65 5.38
N TYR A 51 -7.87 -1.87 4.25
CA TYR A 51 -6.55 -1.30 3.98
C TYR A 51 -6.54 0.24 4.01
N ARG A 52 -7.67 0.90 3.79
CA ARG A 52 -7.79 2.36 3.84
C ARG A 52 -7.48 2.91 5.23
N LEU A 53 -7.76 2.16 6.29
CA LEU A 53 -7.40 2.57 7.65
C LEU A 53 -5.88 2.63 7.83
N TYR A 54 -5.15 1.67 7.28
CA TYR A 54 -3.69 1.69 7.29
C TYR A 54 -3.12 2.77 6.37
N ALA A 55 -3.76 3.03 5.23
CA ALA A 55 -3.39 4.14 4.35
C ALA A 55 -3.55 5.49 5.05
N THR A 56 -4.65 5.70 5.76
CA THR A 56 -4.87 6.91 6.58
C THR A 56 -3.81 7.05 7.67
N ALA A 57 -3.42 5.95 8.31
CA ALA A 57 -2.36 5.96 9.32
C ALA A 57 -1.00 6.36 8.71
N ALA A 58 -0.67 5.82 7.55
CA ALA A 58 0.57 6.14 6.83
C ALA A 58 0.58 7.63 6.40
N GLU A 59 -0.53 8.13 5.86
CA GLU A 59 -0.70 9.53 5.49
C GLU A 59 -0.56 10.46 6.71
N ALA A 60 -1.23 10.14 7.81
CA ALA A 60 -1.13 10.88 9.05
C ALA A 60 0.31 10.91 9.61
N ALA A 61 1.07 9.85 9.40
CA ALA A 61 2.49 9.76 9.77
C ALA A 61 3.41 10.50 8.80
N GLY A 62 2.89 11.03 7.68
CA GLY A 62 3.69 11.67 6.64
C GLY A 62 4.53 10.69 5.83
N VAL A 63 4.14 9.42 5.77
CA VAL A 63 4.79 8.43 4.92
C VAL A 63 4.45 8.73 3.47
N THR A 64 5.45 9.07 2.67
CA THR A 64 5.31 9.27 1.23
C THR A 64 5.76 8.01 0.50
N ARG A 65 4.90 7.50 -0.38
CA ARG A 65 5.27 6.45 -1.31
C ARG A 65 5.91 7.06 -2.55
N ARG A 66 6.86 6.34 -3.11
CA ARG A 66 7.57 6.75 -4.35
C ARG A 66 7.07 6.00 -5.56
N VAL A 67 6.51 4.80 -5.34
CA VAL A 67 5.91 3.98 -6.39
C VAL A 67 4.48 3.64 -6.00
N PHE A 68 3.59 3.81 -6.96
CA PHE A 68 2.15 3.67 -6.75
C PHE A 68 1.64 2.44 -7.50
N ARG A 69 0.54 1.91 -7.04
CA ARG A 69 -0.21 0.83 -7.66
C ARG A 69 -1.64 1.29 -7.95
N THR A 70 -2.22 0.78 -9.01
CA THR A 70 -3.65 0.91 -9.31
C THR A 70 -4.43 -0.33 -8.88
N ASN A 71 -3.77 -1.50 -8.88
CA ASN A 71 -4.38 -2.76 -8.47
C ASN A 71 -4.20 -2.98 -6.95
N PRO A 72 -5.29 -2.92 -6.13
CA PRO A 72 -5.21 -3.07 -4.68
C PRO A 72 -4.78 -4.47 -4.20
N LEU A 73 -4.87 -5.49 -5.06
CA LEU A 73 -4.50 -6.87 -4.74
C LEU A 73 -2.98 -7.11 -4.83
N LEU A 74 -2.23 -6.22 -5.49
CA LEU A 74 -0.78 -6.24 -5.47
C LEU A 74 -0.25 -5.58 -4.19
N THR A 75 0.65 -6.24 -3.51
CA THR A 75 1.40 -5.64 -2.40
C THR A 75 2.72 -5.09 -2.92
N LEU A 76 3.00 -3.81 -2.66
CA LEU A 76 4.29 -3.19 -2.98
C LEU A 76 5.06 -2.85 -1.71
N THR A 77 6.35 -3.18 -1.70
CA THR A 77 7.30 -2.72 -0.70
C THR A 77 8.47 -2.01 -1.36
N GLU A 78 8.92 -0.92 -0.76
CA GLU A 78 9.97 -0.05 -1.27
C GLU A 78 11.24 -0.22 -0.43
N HIS A 79 12.38 -0.40 -1.10
CA HIS A 79 13.69 -0.62 -0.46
C HIS A 79 14.73 0.30 -1.10
N GLU A 80 15.17 1.32 -0.37
CA GLU A 80 16.29 2.16 -0.79
C GLU A 80 17.60 1.36 -0.69
N LEU A 81 18.32 1.25 -1.81
CA LEU A 81 19.67 0.71 -1.82
C LEU A 81 20.70 1.82 -1.56
N ASP A 82 20.45 2.99 -2.14
CA ASP A 82 21.25 4.20 -1.99
C ASP A 82 20.39 5.43 -2.33
N ALA A 83 21.00 6.62 -2.37
CA ALA A 83 20.29 7.88 -2.61
C ALA A 83 19.59 7.95 -3.99
N ASP A 84 20.05 7.18 -4.96
CA ASP A 84 19.62 7.24 -6.35
C ASP A 84 18.96 5.95 -6.85
N THR A 85 18.91 4.91 -6.02
CA THR A 85 18.43 3.57 -6.39
C THR A 85 17.39 3.07 -5.41
N LEU A 86 16.21 2.71 -5.96
CA LEU A 86 15.10 2.13 -5.24
C LEU A 86 14.73 0.77 -5.85
N LEU A 87 14.63 -0.26 -5.03
CA LEU A 87 13.99 -1.51 -5.41
C LEU A 87 12.55 -1.54 -4.91
N VAL A 88 11.66 -2.02 -5.75
CA VAL A 88 10.26 -2.27 -5.40
C VAL A 88 9.96 -3.74 -5.59
N ILE A 89 9.52 -4.39 -4.52
CA ILE A 89 9.06 -5.77 -4.57
C ILE A 89 7.55 -5.75 -4.70
N ALA A 90 7.04 -6.30 -5.78
CA ALA A 90 5.62 -6.52 -6.01
C ALA A 90 5.27 -7.98 -5.71
N VAL A 91 4.26 -8.22 -4.89
CA VAL A 91 3.81 -9.56 -4.51
C VAL A 91 2.34 -9.73 -4.86
N ASN A 92 2.05 -10.83 -5.55
CA ASN A 92 0.72 -11.29 -5.87
C ASN A 92 0.40 -12.54 -5.04
N ASN A 93 -0.47 -12.39 -4.05
CA ASN A 93 -0.94 -13.50 -3.19
C ASN A 93 -2.23 -14.16 -3.73
N THR A 94 -2.69 -13.77 -4.91
CA THR A 94 -3.85 -14.41 -5.55
C THR A 94 -3.41 -15.56 -6.47
N PRO A 95 -4.29 -16.51 -6.78
CA PRO A 95 -3.93 -17.61 -7.67
C PRO A 95 -3.85 -17.22 -9.14
N SER A 96 -4.37 -16.05 -9.52
CA SER A 96 -4.41 -15.58 -10.92
C SER A 96 -3.38 -14.49 -11.18
N PRO A 97 -2.86 -14.35 -12.38
CA PRO A 97 -1.99 -13.24 -12.74
C PRO A 97 -2.66 -11.89 -12.51
N LEU A 98 -1.91 -10.92 -12.02
CA LEU A 98 -2.34 -9.54 -11.84
C LEU A 98 -1.45 -8.61 -12.66
N THR A 99 -2.08 -7.69 -13.36
CA THR A 99 -1.39 -6.63 -14.11
C THR A 99 -1.61 -5.29 -13.43
N ASP A 100 -0.59 -4.45 -13.42
CA ASP A 100 -0.63 -3.08 -12.91
C ASP A 100 0.22 -2.16 -13.78
N GLU A 101 0.01 -0.85 -13.64
CA GLU A 101 0.80 0.16 -14.31
C GLU A 101 2.03 0.53 -13.47
N ILE A 102 3.13 0.86 -14.15
CA ILE A 102 4.34 1.36 -13.50
C ILE A 102 4.21 2.88 -13.33
N THR A 103 3.75 3.31 -12.17
CA THR A 103 3.63 4.72 -11.80
C THR A 103 4.54 5.07 -10.63
N SER A 104 5.21 6.21 -10.70
CA SER A 104 6.13 6.68 -9.65
C SER A 104 6.01 8.18 -9.44
N ALA A 105 6.49 8.64 -8.27
CA ALA A 105 6.68 10.06 -8.02
C ALA A 105 7.64 10.67 -9.07
N PRO A 106 7.51 11.96 -9.41
CA PRO A 106 8.26 12.58 -10.52
C PRO A 106 9.79 12.47 -10.43
N GLU A 107 10.30 12.38 -9.20
CA GLU A 107 11.74 12.22 -8.95
C GLU A 107 12.26 10.79 -9.13
N TRP A 108 11.40 9.83 -9.46
CA TRP A 108 11.77 8.43 -9.67
C TRP A 108 11.33 7.95 -11.04
N VAL A 109 12.20 7.24 -11.73
CA VAL A 109 11.94 6.69 -13.06
C VAL A 109 12.20 5.19 -13.04
N PHE A 110 11.31 4.42 -13.63
CA PHE A 110 11.54 2.99 -13.85
C PHE A 110 12.82 2.78 -14.66
N ASP A 111 13.70 1.93 -14.16
CA ASP A 111 14.99 1.61 -14.78
C ASP A 111 14.97 0.23 -15.45
N SER A 112 14.62 -0.79 -14.68
CA SER A 112 14.63 -2.17 -15.20
C SER A 112 13.80 -3.12 -14.32
N MET A 113 13.44 -4.26 -14.90
CA MET A 113 12.95 -5.41 -14.16
C MET A 113 14.15 -6.26 -13.72
N VAL A 114 14.31 -6.42 -12.41
CA VAL A 114 15.39 -7.26 -11.85
C VAL A 114 14.97 -8.72 -11.79
N TRP A 115 13.70 -8.95 -11.46
CA TRP A 115 13.07 -10.27 -11.39
C TRP A 115 11.62 -10.20 -11.81
N GLY A 116 11.19 -11.14 -12.63
CA GLY A 116 9.83 -11.22 -13.15
C GLY A 116 9.78 -11.07 -14.67
N GLU A 117 8.59 -11.01 -15.21
CA GLU A 117 8.38 -10.82 -16.65
C GLU A 117 8.69 -9.36 -17.03
N PRO A 118 9.34 -9.14 -18.18
CA PRO A 118 9.58 -7.79 -18.68
C PRO A 118 8.24 -7.03 -18.82
N PRO A 119 8.23 -5.73 -18.47
CA PRO A 119 7.02 -4.94 -18.65
C PRO A 119 6.69 -4.80 -20.15
N VAL A 120 5.40 -4.70 -20.42
CA VAL A 120 4.87 -4.42 -21.76
C VAL A 120 4.27 -3.04 -21.75
N GLU A 121 4.75 -2.16 -22.61
CA GLU A 121 4.38 -0.74 -22.62
C GLU A 121 4.66 -0.08 -21.26
N HIS A 122 3.62 0.27 -20.50
CA HIS A 122 3.72 0.88 -19.17
C HIS A 122 3.25 -0.06 -18.05
N GLY A 123 2.88 -1.30 -18.39
CA GLY A 123 2.34 -2.27 -17.45
C GLY A 123 3.31 -3.41 -17.17
N PHE A 124 3.17 -4.02 -16.00
CA PHE A 124 3.86 -5.24 -15.63
C PHE A 124 2.88 -6.27 -15.07
N THR A 125 3.21 -7.54 -15.25
CA THR A 125 2.38 -8.65 -14.78
C THR A 125 3.13 -9.44 -13.72
N VAL A 126 2.44 -9.76 -12.62
CA VAL A 126 2.93 -10.66 -11.58
C VAL A 126 2.07 -11.92 -11.61
N GLN A 127 2.68 -13.05 -11.87
CA GLN A 127 2.00 -14.34 -11.91
C GLN A 127 1.33 -14.68 -10.58
N GLY A 128 0.36 -15.59 -10.58
CA GLY A 128 -0.34 -16.02 -9.37
C GLY A 128 0.62 -16.64 -8.34
N ASN A 129 0.49 -16.24 -7.07
CA ASN A 129 1.34 -16.67 -5.94
C ASN A 129 2.83 -16.43 -6.21
N ALA A 130 3.17 -15.32 -6.85
CA ALA A 130 4.53 -14.98 -7.25
C ALA A 130 4.88 -13.54 -6.89
N GLY A 131 6.13 -13.17 -7.13
CA GLY A 131 6.64 -11.81 -6.96
C GLY A 131 7.38 -11.32 -8.19
N ALA A 132 7.58 -10.01 -8.23
CA ALA A 132 8.46 -9.33 -9.19
C ALA A 132 9.31 -8.29 -8.45
N ILE A 133 10.49 -7.99 -8.97
CA ILE A 133 11.38 -6.97 -8.44
C ILE A 133 11.67 -5.95 -9.53
N LEU A 134 11.22 -4.74 -9.29
CA LEU A 134 11.40 -3.59 -10.16
C LEU A 134 12.49 -2.69 -9.59
N LYS A 135 13.33 -2.15 -10.43
CA LYS A 135 14.35 -1.16 -10.07
C LYS A 135 13.94 0.20 -10.62
N PHE A 136 14.06 1.20 -9.78
CA PHE A 136 13.89 2.60 -10.13
C PHE A 136 15.18 3.35 -9.85
N ARG A 137 15.40 4.42 -10.57
CA ARG A 137 16.49 5.36 -10.35
C ARG A 137 15.93 6.77 -10.17
N ARG A 138 16.70 7.61 -9.49
CA ARG A 138 16.33 9.02 -9.37
C ARG A 138 16.39 9.70 -10.74
N ALA A 139 15.38 10.50 -11.06
CA ALA A 139 15.36 11.35 -12.25
C ALA A 139 16.50 12.39 -12.13
N ARG A 140 17.22 12.63 -13.21
CA ARG A 140 18.29 13.64 -13.29
C ARG A 140 17.75 14.95 -13.79
#